data_c3020d32f9b3c7fdabfd8428c9075a67
#
_entry.id   c3020d32f9b3c7fdabfd8428c9075a67
#
_cell.length_a   1.000
_cell.length_b   1.000
_cell.length_c   1.000
_cell.angle_alpha   90.00
_cell.angle_beta   90.00
_cell.angle_gamma   90.00
#
_symmetry.space_group_name_H-M   'P 1'
#
loop_
_entity.id
_entity.type
_entity.pdbx_description
1 polymer ?
#
loop_
_entity_poly.entity_id
_entity_poly.type
_entity_poly.pdbx_seq_one_letter_code
_entity_poly.pdbx_strand_id
1 'polypeptide(L)'
;MTAPSQPALRRELRLWHVVLFNISAVVGVRWLAAAAQAGPGSLLLWLVAALAFFLPCALVVSSLSQRYPQEGGLYVWARQAFGDWHGFLCAWLYFISNICYFPTLLLSGIAMASFMLGQTGIRYSEDARYAIPATLVALWLTFILNLVGLRIGKWAGILGAVSSYMLAALLIGFAISIAWRIGPATRFHLMPALNFNSLNFWSQIAFAFVGLEVAPILGGEIFDPDRAIPRAAWISGIGCTGFYMAGTAA
;
A
#
# COMPACT_ATOMS: atom_id res chain seq x y z
N MET A 1 -1.72 40.44 16.39
CA MET A 1 -2.63 39.34 16.71
C MET A 1 -1.85 38.05 16.58
N THR A 2 -1.42 37.46 17.70
CA THR A 2 -0.76 36.14 17.70
C THR A 2 -1.82 35.10 17.40
N ALA A 3 -1.66 34.35 16.29
CA ALA A 3 -2.53 33.24 15.97
C ALA A 3 -2.58 32.26 17.15
N PRO A 4 -3.76 31.72 17.54
CA PRO A 4 -3.86 30.76 18.61
C PRO A 4 -2.97 29.55 18.27
N SER A 5 -2.06 29.21 19.18
CA SER A 5 -1.22 28.03 19.06
C SER A 5 -2.13 26.81 18.95
N GLN A 6 -2.13 26.15 17.79
CA GLN A 6 -2.85 24.88 17.64
C GLN A 6 -2.31 23.90 18.69
N PRO A 7 -3.19 23.13 19.36
CA PRO A 7 -2.74 22.13 20.32
C PRO A 7 -1.82 21.15 19.58
N ALA A 8 -0.59 21.02 20.06
CA ALA A 8 0.39 20.11 19.48
C ALA A 8 -0.18 18.67 19.52
N LEU A 9 -0.23 18.03 18.36
CA LEU A 9 -0.66 16.64 18.25
C LEU A 9 0.22 15.75 19.13
N ARG A 10 -0.38 14.74 19.74
CA ARG A 10 0.38 13.77 20.53
C ARG A 10 1.21 12.90 19.60
N ARG A 11 2.53 12.97 19.73
CA ARG A 11 3.44 12.07 19.01
C ARG A 11 3.31 10.67 19.60
N GLU A 12 2.80 9.72 18.82
CA GLU A 12 2.59 8.33 19.25
C GLU A 12 3.33 7.31 18.35
N LEU A 13 3.73 7.72 17.14
CA LEU A 13 4.28 6.83 16.15
C LEU A 13 5.83 6.84 16.18
N ARG A 14 6.43 5.70 16.51
CA ARG A 14 7.87 5.47 16.40
C ARG A 14 8.21 4.83 15.05
N LEU A 15 9.49 4.76 14.69
CA LEU A 15 10.00 4.21 13.43
C LEU A 15 9.29 2.92 13.00
N TRP A 16 9.19 1.93 13.86
CA TRP A 16 8.58 0.64 13.51
C TRP A 16 7.07 0.73 13.26
N HIS A 17 6.37 1.64 13.94
CA HIS A 17 4.96 1.87 13.65
C HIS A 17 4.80 2.48 12.24
N VAL A 18 5.69 3.39 11.86
CA VAL A 18 5.69 4.00 10.51
C VAL A 18 6.06 2.97 9.44
N VAL A 19 7.04 2.10 9.69
CA VAL A 19 7.40 1.00 8.79
C VAL A 19 6.20 0.08 8.56
N LEU A 20 5.57 -0.41 9.65
CA LEU A 20 4.40 -1.30 9.54
C LEU A 20 3.20 -0.62 8.91
N PHE A 21 3.03 0.67 9.16
CA PHE A 21 1.99 1.47 8.52
C PHE A 21 2.21 1.58 7.01
N ASN A 22 3.43 1.92 6.56
CA ASN A 22 3.79 1.94 5.14
C ASN A 22 3.58 0.57 4.49
N ILE A 23 4.00 -0.50 5.16
CA ILE A 23 3.80 -1.86 4.70
C ILE A 23 2.31 -2.17 4.52
N SER A 24 1.47 -1.82 5.50
CA SER A 24 0.02 -2.05 5.40
C SER A 24 -0.64 -1.21 4.32
N ALA A 25 -0.10 -0.02 4.01
CA ALA A 25 -0.59 0.83 2.94
C ALA A 25 -0.20 0.33 1.54
N VAL A 26 1.02 -0.18 1.40
CA VAL A 26 1.61 -0.61 0.12
C VAL A 26 1.28 -2.06 -0.20
N VAL A 27 1.48 -2.98 0.76
CA VAL A 27 1.36 -4.42 0.51
C VAL A 27 -0.09 -4.84 0.32
N GLY A 28 -0.38 -5.41 -0.85
CA GLY A 28 -1.69 -5.99 -1.17
C GLY A 28 -1.55 -7.32 -1.90
N VAL A 29 -2.16 -8.38 -1.35
CA VAL A 29 -2.14 -9.73 -1.95
C VAL A 29 -2.75 -9.74 -3.36
N ARG A 30 -3.71 -8.84 -3.64
CA ARG A 30 -4.30 -8.65 -4.97
C ARG A 30 -3.27 -8.39 -6.08
N TRP A 31 -2.15 -7.73 -5.73
CA TRP A 31 -1.09 -7.44 -6.68
C TRP A 31 -0.29 -8.68 -7.06
N LEU A 32 -0.17 -9.66 -6.15
CA LEU A 32 0.41 -10.97 -6.47
C LEU A 32 -0.45 -11.71 -7.49
N ALA A 33 -1.79 -11.68 -7.33
CA ALA A 33 -2.71 -12.28 -8.28
C ALA A 33 -2.62 -11.60 -9.67
N ALA A 34 -2.51 -10.26 -9.71
CA ALA A 34 -2.30 -9.53 -10.96
C ALA A 34 -0.95 -9.89 -11.62
N ALA A 35 0.13 -9.99 -10.85
CA ALA A 35 1.44 -10.37 -11.34
C ALA A 35 1.47 -11.83 -11.86
N ALA A 36 0.76 -12.74 -11.20
CA ALA A 36 0.63 -14.13 -11.64
C ALA A 36 -0.04 -14.24 -13.03
N GLN A 37 -1.02 -13.38 -13.31
CA GLN A 37 -1.66 -13.30 -14.64
C GLN A 37 -0.68 -12.85 -15.74
N ALA A 38 0.30 -12.02 -15.41
CA ALA A 38 1.34 -11.57 -16.35
C ALA A 38 2.39 -12.67 -16.62
N GLY A 39 2.37 -13.77 -15.86
CA GLY A 39 3.26 -14.91 -16.02
C GLY A 39 4.69 -14.67 -15.49
N PRO A 40 5.65 -15.57 -15.83
CA PRO A 40 6.99 -15.59 -15.23
C PRO A 40 7.83 -14.32 -15.47
N GLY A 41 7.56 -13.57 -16.53
CA GLY A 41 8.20 -12.29 -16.82
C GLY A 41 7.86 -11.16 -15.84
N SER A 42 6.85 -11.35 -15.00
CA SER A 42 6.44 -10.36 -13.99
C SER A 42 7.49 -10.09 -12.94
N LEU A 43 8.42 -11.01 -12.67
CA LEU A 43 9.56 -10.77 -11.77
C LEU A 43 10.45 -9.63 -12.27
N LEU A 44 10.73 -9.57 -13.57
CA LEU A 44 11.47 -8.44 -14.13
C LEU A 44 10.66 -7.14 -14.05
N LEU A 45 9.34 -7.22 -14.27
CA LEU A 45 8.46 -6.03 -14.13
C LEU A 45 8.46 -5.48 -12.70
N TRP A 46 8.51 -6.31 -11.67
CA TRP A 46 8.69 -5.88 -10.28
C TRP A 46 10.01 -5.15 -10.07
N LEU A 47 11.11 -5.69 -10.59
CA LEU A 47 12.41 -5.06 -10.47
C LEU A 47 12.44 -3.69 -11.19
N VAL A 48 11.90 -3.64 -12.40
CA VAL A 48 11.81 -2.38 -13.16
C VAL A 48 10.91 -1.37 -12.43
N ALA A 49 9.79 -1.79 -11.86
CA ALA A 49 8.92 -0.90 -11.08
C ALA A 49 9.61 -0.42 -9.80
N ALA A 50 10.37 -1.29 -9.12
CA ALA A 50 11.15 -0.89 -7.95
C ALA A 50 12.21 0.15 -8.30
N LEU A 51 12.92 0.02 -9.41
CA LEU A 51 13.98 0.93 -9.83
C LEU A 51 13.44 2.22 -10.47
N ALA A 52 12.43 2.11 -11.32
CA ALA A 52 11.94 3.24 -12.12
C ALA A 52 10.83 4.05 -11.42
N PHE A 53 10.12 3.46 -10.46
CA PHE A 53 9.02 4.12 -9.76
C PHE A 53 9.31 4.23 -8.25
N PHE A 54 9.49 3.09 -7.54
CA PHE A 54 9.68 3.12 -6.10
C PHE A 54 10.92 3.92 -5.67
N LEU A 55 12.07 3.66 -6.27
CA LEU A 55 13.34 4.31 -5.91
C LEU A 55 13.26 5.84 -6.03
N PRO A 56 12.82 6.43 -7.14
CA PRO A 56 12.63 7.87 -7.24
C PRO A 56 11.63 8.41 -6.22
N CYS A 57 10.49 7.74 -6.01
CA CYS A 57 9.50 8.15 -5.02
C CYS A 57 10.09 8.14 -3.60
N ALA A 58 10.83 7.09 -3.22
CA ALA A 58 11.46 7.00 -1.91
C ALA A 58 12.51 8.10 -1.68
N LEU A 59 13.29 8.44 -2.72
CA LEU A 59 14.26 9.55 -2.67
C LEU A 59 13.55 10.89 -2.48
N VAL A 60 12.48 11.15 -3.24
CA VAL A 60 11.69 12.39 -3.15
C VAL A 60 11.04 12.50 -1.77
N VAL A 61 10.34 11.45 -1.31
CA VAL A 61 9.71 11.41 0.01
C VAL A 61 10.74 11.62 1.11
N SER A 62 11.90 10.96 1.02
CA SER A 62 12.98 11.13 1.99
C SER A 62 13.52 12.56 2.03
N SER A 63 13.79 13.16 0.88
CA SER A 63 14.34 14.52 0.77
C SER A 63 13.35 15.57 1.27
N LEU A 64 12.08 15.46 0.84
CA LEU A 64 11.07 16.44 1.18
C LEU A 64 10.62 16.32 2.62
N SER A 65 10.55 15.10 3.20
CA SER A 65 10.24 14.92 4.62
C SER A 65 11.31 15.44 5.54
N GLN A 66 12.59 15.38 5.16
CA GLN A 66 13.69 15.99 5.92
C GLN A 66 13.63 17.52 5.86
N ARG A 67 13.32 18.07 4.69
CA ARG A 67 13.28 19.51 4.48
C ARG A 67 12.01 20.16 5.04
N TYR A 68 10.89 19.45 4.98
CA TYR A 68 9.56 19.90 5.41
C TYR A 68 8.90 18.82 6.26
N PRO A 69 9.35 18.65 7.53
CA PRO A 69 8.84 17.60 8.42
C PRO A 69 7.46 17.90 9.01
N GLN A 70 6.81 18.97 8.54
CA GLN A 70 5.49 19.41 8.98
C GLN A 70 4.41 18.42 8.53
N GLU A 71 3.33 18.38 9.30
CA GLU A 71 2.12 17.64 8.93
C GLU A 71 1.53 18.12 7.61
N GLY A 72 1.01 17.17 6.79
CA GLY A 72 0.34 17.46 5.54
C GLY A 72 1.06 16.94 4.27
N GLY A 73 2.31 16.49 4.39
CA GLY A 73 3.03 15.80 3.30
C GLY A 73 2.91 16.49 1.94
N LEU A 74 2.29 15.80 0.97
CA LEU A 74 2.13 16.26 -0.42
C LEU A 74 1.53 17.67 -0.54
N TYR A 75 0.56 18.01 0.32
CA TYR A 75 -0.04 19.35 0.35
C TYR A 75 1.00 20.41 0.65
N VAL A 76 1.78 20.20 1.71
CA VAL A 76 2.80 21.15 2.15
C VAL A 76 3.87 21.31 1.08
N TRP A 77 4.31 20.21 0.47
CA TRP A 77 5.36 20.23 -0.56
C TRP A 77 4.91 20.97 -1.81
N ALA A 78 3.69 20.69 -2.31
CA ALA A 78 3.12 21.37 -3.46
C ALA A 78 2.90 22.87 -3.18
N ARG A 79 2.42 23.21 -1.97
CA ARG A 79 2.23 24.59 -1.54
C ARG A 79 3.53 25.38 -1.49
N GLN A 80 4.59 24.79 -0.95
CA GLN A 80 5.90 25.43 -0.84
C GLN A 80 6.57 25.62 -2.21
N ALA A 81 6.36 24.69 -3.14
CA ALA A 81 6.97 24.74 -4.47
C ALA A 81 6.22 25.67 -5.44
N PHE A 82 4.89 25.69 -5.40
CA PHE A 82 4.04 26.27 -6.45
C PHE A 82 2.98 27.25 -5.92
N GLY A 83 2.92 27.46 -4.60
CA GLY A 83 1.95 28.37 -3.97
C GLY A 83 0.65 27.71 -3.52
N ASP A 84 -0.20 28.52 -2.85
CA ASP A 84 -1.40 28.05 -2.13
C ASP A 84 -2.41 27.34 -3.02
N TRP A 85 -2.62 27.83 -4.26
CA TRP A 85 -3.55 27.25 -5.22
C TRP A 85 -3.16 25.82 -5.60
N HIS A 86 -1.88 25.60 -5.91
CA HIS A 86 -1.38 24.27 -6.29
C HIS A 86 -1.37 23.31 -5.10
N GLY A 87 -1.07 23.81 -3.90
CA GLY A 87 -1.21 23.03 -2.66
C GLY A 87 -2.65 22.56 -2.47
N PHE A 88 -3.61 23.46 -2.56
CA PHE A 88 -5.03 23.12 -2.47
C PHE A 88 -5.45 22.10 -3.53
N LEU A 89 -5.08 22.32 -4.79
CA LEU A 89 -5.43 21.42 -5.89
C LEU A 89 -4.83 20.03 -5.67
N CYS A 90 -3.59 19.94 -5.22
CA CYS A 90 -2.94 18.68 -4.88
C CYS A 90 -3.70 17.91 -3.79
N ALA A 91 -4.05 18.58 -2.69
CA ALA A 91 -4.83 17.99 -1.61
C ALA A 91 -6.22 17.55 -2.05
N TRP A 92 -6.89 18.37 -2.87
CA TRP A 92 -8.22 18.07 -3.39
C TRP A 92 -8.23 16.85 -4.31
N LEU A 93 -7.29 16.78 -5.25
CA LEU A 93 -7.16 15.63 -6.15
C LEU A 93 -6.80 14.35 -5.38
N TYR A 94 -5.92 14.45 -4.38
CA TYR A 94 -5.58 13.34 -3.50
C TYR A 94 -6.81 12.86 -2.71
N PHE A 95 -7.61 13.78 -2.17
CA PHE A 95 -8.85 13.45 -1.48
C PHE A 95 -9.86 12.73 -2.38
N ILE A 96 -10.11 13.26 -3.59
CA ILE A 96 -11.03 12.61 -4.56
C ILE A 96 -10.52 11.23 -4.96
N SER A 97 -9.22 11.08 -5.21
CA SER A 97 -8.61 9.79 -5.53
C SER A 97 -8.87 8.75 -4.42
N ASN A 98 -8.74 9.16 -3.16
CA ASN A 98 -8.99 8.28 -2.02
C ASN A 98 -10.47 7.94 -1.83
N ILE A 99 -11.41 8.85 -2.11
CA ILE A 99 -12.85 8.58 -2.10
C ILE A 99 -13.19 7.41 -3.06
N CYS A 100 -12.54 7.34 -4.21
CA CYS A 100 -12.76 6.26 -5.16
C CYS A 100 -11.99 4.98 -4.77
N TYR A 101 -10.79 5.15 -4.22
CA TYR A 101 -9.89 4.05 -3.89
C TYR A 101 -10.35 3.18 -2.72
N PHE A 102 -10.77 3.79 -1.60
CA PHE A 102 -11.14 3.04 -0.41
C PHE A 102 -12.35 2.11 -0.61
N PRO A 103 -13.47 2.52 -1.23
CA PRO A 103 -14.55 1.61 -1.54
C PRO A 103 -14.11 0.44 -2.43
N THR A 104 -13.26 0.70 -3.42
CA THR A 104 -12.71 -0.34 -4.30
C THR A 104 -11.85 -1.33 -3.53
N LEU A 105 -11.04 -0.85 -2.59
CA LEU A 105 -10.21 -1.69 -1.72
C LEU A 105 -11.08 -2.59 -0.83
N LEU A 106 -12.10 -2.02 -0.19
CA LEU A 106 -13.04 -2.76 0.66
C LEU A 106 -13.83 -3.79 -0.14
N LEU A 107 -14.32 -3.43 -1.32
CA LEU A 107 -15.03 -4.35 -2.22
C LEU A 107 -14.14 -5.53 -2.62
N SER A 108 -12.88 -5.27 -2.96
CA SER A 108 -11.91 -6.33 -3.27
C SER A 108 -11.68 -7.25 -2.06
N GLY A 109 -11.59 -6.69 -0.86
CA GLY A 109 -11.43 -7.46 0.37
C GLY A 109 -12.64 -8.35 0.66
N ILE A 110 -13.85 -7.84 0.47
CA ILE A 110 -15.09 -8.60 0.65
C ILE A 110 -15.21 -9.71 -0.39
N ALA A 111 -14.88 -9.43 -1.65
CA ALA A 111 -14.84 -10.43 -2.70
C ALA A 111 -13.87 -11.57 -2.32
N MET A 112 -12.65 -11.23 -1.90
CA MET A 112 -11.67 -12.24 -1.44
C MET A 112 -12.16 -13.04 -0.24
N ALA A 113 -12.78 -12.40 0.75
CA ALA A 113 -13.36 -13.08 1.91
C ALA A 113 -14.50 -14.02 1.51
N SER A 114 -15.30 -13.65 0.52
CA SER A 114 -16.39 -14.47 0.02
C SER A 114 -15.92 -15.80 -0.56
N PHE A 115 -14.72 -15.87 -1.17
CA PHE A 115 -14.16 -17.13 -1.67
C PHE A 115 -13.92 -18.18 -0.58
N MET A 116 -13.80 -17.77 0.69
CA MET A 116 -13.71 -18.72 1.82
C MET A 116 -14.98 -19.55 2.00
N LEU A 117 -16.12 -19.11 1.44
CA LEU A 117 -17.40 -19.82 1.44
C LEU A 117 -17.54 -20.79 0.25
N GLY A 118 -16.48 -21.02 -0.52
CA GLY A 118 -16.45 -21.91 -1.68
C GLY A 118 -17.36 -21.43 -2.81
N GLN A 119 -18.02 -22.35 -3.50
CA GLN A 119 -18.87 -22.07 -4.68
C GLN A 119 -20.00 -21.06 -4.39
N THR A 120 -20.56 -21.11 -3.19
CA THR A 120 -21.58 -20.15 -2.75
C THR A 120 -21.00 -18.75 -2.64
N GLY A 121 -19.76 -18.61 -2.16
CA GLY A 121 -19.07 -17.34 -2.02
C GLY A 121 -18.74 -16.68 -3.36
N ILE A 122 -18.43 -17.44 -4.39
CA ILE A 122 -18.20 -16.91 -5.74
C ILE A 122 -19.46 -16.18 -6.24
N ARG A 123 -20.64 -16.77 -6.07
CA ARG A 123 -21.91 -16.12 -6.44
C ARG A 123 -22.15 -14.82 -5.65
N TYR A 124 -21.82 -14.81 -4.35
CA TYR A 124 -21.95 -13.60 -3.53
C TYR A 124 -20.98 -12.50 -3.91
N SER A 125 -19.76 -12.84 -4.34
CA SER A 125 -18.77 -11.83 -4.77
C SER A 125 -19.19 -11.08 -6.04
N GLU A 126 -20.00 -11.73 -6.90
CA GLU A 126 -20.51 -11.16 -8.15
C GLU A 126 -21.88 -10.49 -7.99
N ASP A 127 -22.60 -10.77 -6.90
CA ASP A 127 -23.93 -10.20 -6.64
C ASP A 127 -23.82 -8.82 -5.97
N ALA A 128 -24.19 -7.77 -6.70
CA ALA A 128 -24.23 -6.39 -6.19
C ALA A 128 -25.12 -6.23 -4.96
N ARG A 129 -26.17 -7.06 -4.82
CA ARG A 129 -27.09 -7.03 -3.66
C ARG A 129 -26.41 -7.45 -2.36
N TYR A 130 -25.37 -8.26 -2.44
CA TYR A 130 -24.52 -8.64 -1.32
C TYR A 130 -23.31 -7.72 -1.19
N ALA A 131 -22.59 -7.50 -2.29
CA ALA A 131 -21.31 -6.79 -2.30
C ALA A 131 -21.46 -5.34 -1.84
N ILE A 132 -22.50 -4.61 -2.29
CA ILE A 132 -22.72 -3.21 -1.91
C ILE A 132 -23.01 -3.05 -0.41
N PRO A 133 -24.01 -3.72 0.19
CA PRO A 133 -24.26 -3.60 1.62
C PRO A 133 -23.08 -4.03 2.49
N ALA A 134 -22.40 -5.12 2.12
CA ALA A 134 -21.21 -5.58 2.84
C ALA A 134 -20.08 -4.55 2.80
N THR A 135 -19.85 -3.92 1.64
CA THR A 135 -18.87 -2.84 1.50
C THR A 135 -19.26 -1.61 2.34
N LEU A 136 -20.53 -1.22 2.37
CA LEU A 136 -21.01 -0.12 3.19
C LEU A 136 -20.84 -0.42 4.69
N VAL A 137 -21.15 -1.62 5.14
CA VAL A 137 -20.91 -2.03 6.53
C VAL A 137 -19.43 -1.96 6.88
N ALA A 138 -18.55 -2.48 6.02
CA ALA A 138 -17.12 -2.41 6.22
C ALA A 138 -16.61 -0.96 6.24
N LEU A 139 -17.14 -0.08 5.38
CA LEU A 139 -16.83 1.35 5.37
C LEU A 139 -17.21 2.03 6.69
N TRP A 140 -18.42 1.79 7.18
CA TRP A 140 -18.88 2.34 8.45
C TRP A 140 -18.06 1.81 9.63
N LEU A 141 -17.71 0.53 9.65
CA LEU A 141 -16.84 -0.04 10.68
C LEU A 141 -15.46 0.63 10.67
N THR A 142 -14.85 0.80 9.50
CA THR A 142 -13.55 1.49 9.41
C THR A 142 -13.65 2.96 9.82
N PHE A 143 -14.75 3.63 9.48
CA PHE A 143 -15.02 5.00 9.91
C PHE A 143 -15.13 5.11 11.43
N ILE A 144 -15.92 4.24 12.07
CA ILE A 144 -16.09 4.22 13.54
C ILE A 144 -14.75 3.93 14.23
N LEU A 145 -13.97 2.98 13.71
CA LEU A 145 -12.62 2.69 14.26
C LEU A 145 -11.70 3.90 14.17
N ASN A 146 -11.80 4.70 13.11
CA ASN A 146 -11.03 5.93 12.98
C ASN A 146 -11.46 7.04 13.96
N LEU A 147 -12.76 7.13 14.28
CA LEU A 147 -13.26 8.08 15.28
C LEU A 147 -12.72 7.81 16.70
N VAL A 148 -12.41 6.56 17.00
CA VAL A 148 -11.81 6.17 18.31
C VAL A 148 -10.34 6.61 18.43
N GLY A 149 -9.72 7.00 17.30
CA GLY A 149 -8.41 7.63 17.24
C GLY A 149 -7.26 6.66 16.93
N LEU A 150 -6.10 7.23 16.66
CA LEU A 150 -4.86 6.54 16.24
C LEU A 150 -4.37 5.48 17.24
N ARG A 151 -4.72 5.61 18.51
CA ARG A 151 -4.33 4.64 19.53
C ARG A 151 -4.83 3.22 19.20
N ILE A 152 -6.01 3.11 18.60
CA ILE A 152 -6.59 1.83 18.13
C ILE A 152 -6.23 1.60 16.66
N GLY A 153 -6.27 2.64 15.81
CA GLY A 153 -5.97 2.55 14.38
C GLY A 153 -4.57 2.00 14.08
N LYS A 154 -3.56 2.33 14.88
CA LYS A 154 -2.20 1.75 14.72
C LYS A 154 -2.18 0.22 14.87
N TRP A 155 -2.97 -0.34 15.78
CA TRP A 155 -3.06 -1.79 15.97
C TRP A 155 -3.73 -2.47 14.78
N ALA A 156 -4.75 -1.84 14.19
CA ALA A 156 -5.38 -2.35 12.97
C ALA A 156 -4.37 -2.36 11.79
N GLY A 157 -3.56 -1.29 11.65
CA GLY A 157 -2.47 -1.25 10.66
C GLY A 157 -1.40 -2.33 10.89
N ILE A 158 -0.97 -2.53 12.14
CA ILE A 158 -0.02 -3.59 12.51
C ILE A 158 -0.59 -4.97 12.19
N LEU A 159 -1.85 -5.22 12.57
CA LEU A 159 -2.51 -6.50 12.32
C LEU A 159 -2.63 -6.75 10.80
N GLY A 160 -2.98 -5.73 10.02
CA GLY A 160 -3.03 -5.80 8.56
C GLY A 160 -1.68 -6.15 7.94
N ALA A 161 -0.61 -5.47 8.37
CA ALA A 161 0.74 -5.76 7.90
C ALA A 161 1.17 -7.19 8.25
N VAL A 162 1.02 -7.58 9.51
CA VAL A 162 1.40 -8.94 9.99
C VAL A 162 0.61 -10.01 9.23
N SER A 163 -0.71 -9.84 9.06
CA SER A 163 -1.55 -10.79 8.33
C SER A 163 -1.12 -10.93 6.86
N SER A 164 -0.77 -9.83 6.20
CA SER A 164 -0.30 -9.84 4.81
C SER A 164 1.03 -10.59 4.67
N TYR A 165 1.98 -10.36 5.57
CA TYR A 165 3.26 -11.09 5.55
C TYR A 165 3.11 -12.55 5.94
N MET A 166 2.25 -12.87 6.90
CA MET A 166 1.98 -14.26 7.28
C MET A 166 1.38 -15.04 6.10
N LEU A 167 0.43 -14.44 5.39
CA LEU A 167 -0.15 -15.06 4.19
C LEU A 167 0.89 -15.30 3.11
N ALA A 168 1.76 -14.32 2.84
CA ALA A 168 2.86 -14.51 1.90
C ALA A 168 3.85 -15.60 2.34
N ALA A 169 4.21 -15.62 3.61
CA ALA A 169 5.11 -16.66 4.14
C ALA A 169 4.51 -18.06 3.98
N LEU A 170 3.20 -18.20 4.19
CA LEU A 170 2.48 -19.47 3.94
C LEU A 170 2.51 -19.84 2.46
N LEU A 171 2.20 -18.89 1.55
CA LEU A 171 2.24 -19.15 0.10
C LEU A 171 3.65 -19.57 -0.34
N ILE A 172 4.68 -18.84 0.07
CA ILE A 172 6.08 -19.15 -0.25
C ILE A 172 6.48 -20.51 0.34
N GLY A 173 6.09 -20.79 1.58
CA GLY A 173 6.38 -22.08 2.23
C GLY A 173 5.73 -23.25 1.50
N PHE A 174 4.47 -23.11 1.07
CA PHE A 174 3.79 -24.12 0.25
C PHE A 174 4.46 -24.30 -1.11
N ALA A 175 4.80 -23.20 -1.80
CA ALA A 175 5.45 -23.26 -3.10
C ALA A 175 6.81 -23.96 -3.02
N ILE A 176 7.65 -23.62 -2.02
CA ILE A 176 8.92 -24.30 -1.77
C ILE A 176 8.70 -25.79 -1.50
N SER A 177 7.72 -26.14 -0.66
CA SER A 177 7.43 -27.55 -0.33
C SER A 177 6.99 -28.37 -1.55
N ILE A 178 6.19 -27.77 -2.44
CA ILE A 178 5.74 -28.37 -3.69
C ILE A 178 6.90 -28.50 -4.68
N ALA A 179 7.69 -27.43 -4.84
CA ALA A 179 8.85 -27.44 -5.73
C ALA A 179 9.89 -28.50 -5.34
N TRP A 180 10.06 -28.75 -4.04
CA TRP A 180 10.95 -29.82 -3.56
C TRP A 180 10.42 -31.23 -3.81
N ARG A 181 9.08 -31.43 -3.83
CA ARG A 181 8.45 -32.75 -4.02
C ARG A 181 8.24 -33.12 -5.48
N ILE A 182 7.85 -32.15 -6.29
CA ILE A 182 7.37 -32.38 -7.67
C ILE A 182 8.29 -31.74 -8.69
N GLY A 183 9.18 -30.83 -8.25
CA GLY A 183 10.01 -29.98 -9.11
C GLY A 183 9.30 -28.68 -9.50
N PRO A 184 10.04 -27.70 -10.07
CA PRO A 184 9.46 -26.41 -10.46
C PRO A 184 8.48 -26.61 -11.63
N ALA A 185 7.23 -26.20 -11.41
CA ALA A 185 6.16 -26.32 -12.41
C ALA A 185 6.32 -25.31 -13.57
N THR A 186 7.02 -24.19 -13.33
CA THR A 186 7.11 -23.07 -14.26
C THR A 186 8.54 -22.85 -14.71
N ARG A 187 8.75 -22.75 -16.03
CA ARG A 187 10.04 -22.30 -16.59
C ARG A 187 10.03 -20.77 -16.57
N PHE A 188 10.89 -20.16 -15.77
CA PHE A 188 11.02 -18.72 -15.70
C PHE A 188 11.66 -18.18 -16.98
N HIS A 189 10.87 -17.45 -17.78
CA HIS A 189 11.38 -16.61 -18.85
C HIS A 189 11.54 -15.19 -18.28
N LEU A 190 12.79 -14.76 -18.14
CA LEU A 190 13.11 -13.46 -17.52
C LEU A 190 12.65 -12.25 -18.36
N MET A 191 12.45 -12.41 -19.66
CA MET A 191 12.02 -11.31 -20.52
C MET A 191 10.50 -11.35 -20.74
N PRO A 192 9.73 -10.36 -20.25
CA PRO A 192 8.35 -10.20 -20.64
C PRO A 192 8.28 -9.85 -22.13
N ALA A 193 7.26 -10.33 -22.82
CA ALA A 193 7.00 -9.88 -24.18
C ALA A 193 6.76 -8.36 -24.17
N LEU A 194 7.53 -7.59 -24.93
CA LEU A 194 7.36 -6.14 -25.05
C LEU A 194 6.16 -5.83 -25.95
N ASN A 195 4.97 -5.90 -25.39
CA ASN A 195 3.72 -5.55 -26.05
C ASN A 195 2.91 -4.56 -25.19
N PHE A 196 1.83 -4.05 -25.73
CA PHE A 196 0.96 -3.08 -25.02
C PHE A 196 0.38 -3.66 -23.73
N ASN A 197 0.13 -4.96 -23.68
CA ASN A 197 -0.37 -5.65 -22.49
C ASN A 197 0.68 -5.66 -21.38
N SER A 198 1.95 -5.90 -21.70
CA SER A 198 3.05 -5.85 -20.72
C SER A 198 3.25 -4.45 -20.13
N LEU A 199 3.05 -3.39 -20.92
CA LEU A 199 3.10 -2.01 -20.43
C LEU A 199 1.93 -1.72 -19.48
N ASN A 200 0.73 -2.22 -19.77
CA ASN A 200 -0.42 -2.11 -18.91
C ASN A 200 -0.19 -2.87 -17.58
N PHE A 201 0.32 -4.10 -17.63
CA PHE A 201 0.70 -4.84 -16.43
C PHE A 201 1.79 -4.14 -15.63
N TRP A 202 2.80 -3.59 -16.29
CA TRP A 202 3.83 -2.83 -15.61
C TRP A 202 3.27 -1.61 -14.87
N SER A 203 2.32 -0.89 -15.45
CA SER A 203 1.67 0.25 -14.79
C SER A 203 0.88 -0.18 -13.53
N GLN A 204 0.19 -1.31 -13.58
CA GLN A 204 -0.49 -1.89 -12.42
C GLN A 204 0.50 -2.31 -11.33
N ILE A 205 1.61 -2.96 -11.71
CA ILE A 205 2.68 -3.36 -10.79
C ILE A 205 3.36 -2.13 -10.17
N ALA A 206 3.63 -1.10 -10.96
CA ALA A 206 4.18 0.16 -10.44
C ALA A 206 3.23 0.84 -9.45
N PHE A 207 1.92 0.80 -9.72
CA PHE A 207 0.90 1.32 -8.80
C PHE A 207 0.88 0.59 -7.45
N ALA A 208 1.31 -0.67 -7.40
CA ALA A 208 1.43 -1.42 -6.14
C ALA A 208 2.44 -0.82 -5.15
N PHE A 209 3.34 0.06 -5.60
CA PHE A 209 4.30 0.78 -4.75
C PHE A 209 3.78 2.15 -4.27
N VAL A 210 2.58 2.56 -4.65
CA VAL A 210 1.93 3.78 -4.15
C VAL A 210 1.54 3.58 -2.68
N GLY A 211 1.74 4.60 -1.85
CA GLY A 211 1.42 4.59 -0.42
C GLY A 211 2.55 5.08 0.49
N LEU A 212 3.78 5.27 -0.05
CA LEU A 212 4.90 5.81 0.73
C LEU A 212 4.66 7.27 1.17
N GLU A 213 3.87 7.99 0.40
CA GLU A 213 3.49 9.38 0.64
C GLU A 213 2.50 9.56 1.81
N VAL A 214 1.95 8.46 2.33
CA VAL A 214 0.98 8.52 3.43
C VAL A 214 1.65 8.86 4.76
N ALA A 215 2.84 8.32 5.03
CA ALA A 215 3.55 8.59 6.28
C ALA A 215 3.88 10.08 6.50
N PRO A 216 4.35 10.86 5.52
CA PRO A 216 4.55 12.30 5.66
C PRO A 216 3.29 13.09 6.00
N ILE A 217 2.10 12.62 5.64
CA ILE A 217 0.83 13.25 6.00
C ILE A 217 0.64 13.26 7.52
N LEU A 218 1.12 12.21 8.20
CA LEU A 218 1.06 12.03 9.65
C LEU A 218 2.29 12.58 10.39
N GLY A 219 3.08 13.45 9.75
CA GLY A 219 4.35 13.95 10.29
C GLY A 219 4.24 14.54 11.71
N GLY A 220 3.12 15.19 12.04
CA GLY A 220 2.86 15.76 13.37
C GLY A 220 2.74 14.73 14.51
N GLU A 221 2.43 13.46 14.19
CA GLU A 221 2.21 12.38 15.15
C GLU A 221 3.39 11.40 15.24
N ILE A 222 4.44 11.63 14.44
CA ILE A 222 5.64 10.80 14.41
C ILE A 222 6.73 11.39 15.30
N PHE A 223 7.39 10.52 16.07
CA PHE A 223 8.62 10.89 16.78
C PHE A 223 9.78 11.04 15.79
N ASP A 224 10.48 12.17 15.83
CA ASP A 224 11.60 12.50 14.92
C ASP A 224 11.26 12.26 13.44
N PRO A 225 10.23 12.95 12.88
CA PRO A 225 9.72 12.66 11.54
C PRO A 225 10.77 12.83 10.43
N ASP A 226 11.69 13.77 10.58
CA ASP A 226 12.82 14.05 9.68
C ASP A 226 13.77 12.85 9.52
N ARG A 227 13.87 11.98 10.52
CA ARG A 227 14.68 10.76 10.51
C ARG A 227 13.86 9.49 10.35
N ALA A 228 12.68 9.45 11.00
CA ALA A 228 11.85 8.25 11.01
C ALA A 228 11.20 7.98 9.64
N ILE A 229 10.66 9.01 8.97
CA ILE A 229 9.98 8.85 7.68
C ILE A 229 10.93 8.35 6.60
N PRO A 230 12.13 8.94 6.37
CA PRO A 230 13.07 8.43 5.37
C PRO A 230 13.50 6.98 5.62
N ARG A 231 13.84 6.66 6.88
CA ARG A 231 14.24 5.30 7.24
C ARG A 231 13.09 4.30 7.04
N ALA A 232 11.88 4.69 7.43
CA ALA A 232 10.70 3.86 7.24
C ALA A 232 10.42 3.63 5.76
N ALA A 233 10.54 4.65 4.90
CA ALA A 233 10.34 4.52 3.46
C ALA A 233 11.29 3.49 2.85
N TRP A 234 12.59 3.54 3.20
CA TRP A 234 13.57 2.57 2.71
C TRP A 234 13.33 1.16 3.24
N ILE A 235 13.12 1.00 4.55
CA ILE A 235 12.91 -0.33 5.17
C ILE A 235 11.63 -0.97 4.61
N SER A 236 10.53 -0.22 4.59
CA SER A 236 9.26 -0.74 4.07
C SER A 236 9.34 -1.06 2.58
N GLY A 237 10.02 -0.23 1.79
CA GLY A 237 10.13 -0.43 0.36
C GLY A 237 10.96 -1.65 -0.02
N ILE A 238 12.08 -1.87 0.64
CA ILE A 238 12.88 -3.10 0.45
C ILE A 238 12.04 -4.32 0.86
N GLY A 239 11.33 -4.23 2.00
CA GLY A 239 10.43 -5.27 2.47
C GLY A 239 9.28 -5.57 1.51
N CYS A 240 8.62 -4.53 0.97
CA CYS A 240 7.55 -4.67 -0.01
C CYS A 240 8.05 -5.26 -1.34
N THR A 241 9.21 -4.81 -1.83
CA THR A 241 9.83 -5.37 -3.05
C THR A 241 10.15 -6.85 -2.87
N GLY A 242 10.77 -7.22 -1.75
CA GLY A 242 11.04 -8.61 -1.42
C GLY A 242 9.77 -9.46 -1.32
N PHE A 243 8.72 -8.92 -0.69
CA PHE A 243 7.41 -9.55 -0.60
C PHE A 243 6.81 -9.84 -1.99
N TYR A 244 6.78 -8.83 -2.86
CA TYR A 244 6.21 -8.98 -4.19
C TYR A 244 7.01 -9.93 -5.07
N MET A 245 8.33 -9.84 -5.04
CA MET A 245 9.20 -10.76 -5.80
C MET A 245 9.07 -12.20 -5.31
N ALA A 246 9.16 -12.42 -4.00
CA ALA A 246 9.07 -13.75 -3.42
C ALA A 246 7.68 -14.36 -3.57
N GLY A 247 6.61 -13.57 -3.35
CA GLY A 247 5.24 -14.03 -3.51
C GLY A 247 4.83 -14.29 -4.97
N THR A 248 5.46 -13.60 -5.93
CA THR A 248 5.23 -13.86 -7.36
C THR A 248 6.02 -15.06 -7.86
N ALA A 249 7.18 -15.34 -7.26
CA ALA A 249 8.00 -16.51 -7.60
C ALA A 249 7.43 -17.82 -7.03
N ALA A 250 6.56 -17.73 -6.01
CA ALA A 250 5.88 -18.85 -5.36
C ALA A 250 4.68 -19.33 -6.15
#